data_6de5cda10de0a60e3ed0d27fc535dbd4
#
_entry.id   6de5cda10de0a60e3ed0d27fc535dbd4
#
_cell.length_a   1.000
_cell.length_b   1.000
_cell.length_c   1.000
_cell.angle_alpha   90.00
_cell.angle_beta   90.00
_cell.angle_gamma   90.00
#
_symmetry.space_group_name_H-M   'P 1'
#
loop_
_entity.id
_entity.type
_entity.pdbx_description
1 polymer ?
#
loop_
_entity_poly.entity_id
_entity_poly.type
_entity_poly.pdbx_seq_one_letter_code
_entity_poly.pdbx_strand_id
1 'polypeptide(L)'
;LEASFSNCVVALRQSIAAEIKVKEVIEKKIEVSGKDLENLLYEFLEEFIYLLDAESFLVATIKEIKIDKKQMTLTARVLGDKAENYEFSNPVKAVTYSEMFIKFDEEKNKFICQVVLDV
;
A
#
# COMPACT_ATOMS: atom_id res chain seq x y z
N LEU A 1 8.28 9.95 -5.41
CA LEU A 1 8.34 8.74 -4.58
C LEU A 1 6.99 8.42 -3.94
N GLU A 2 6.32 9.43 -3.42
CA GLU A 2 4.97 9.25 -2.85
C GLU A 2 3.99 8.69 -3.88
N ALA A 3 4.02 9.21 -5.11
CA ALA A 3 3.16 8.71 -6.18
C ALA A 3 3.45 7.23 -6.50
N SER A 4 4.71 6.82 -6.49
CA SER A 4 5.08 5.43 -6.73
C SER A 4 4.57 4.50 -5.62
N PHE A 5 4.68 4.94 -4.37
CA PHE A 5 4.15 4.17 -3.23
C PHE A 5 2.62 4.07 -3.30
N SER A 6 1.95 5.17 -3.67
CA SER A 6 0.50 5.17 -3.85
C SER A 6 0.07 4.22 -4.97
N ASN A 7 0.82 4.17 -6.06
CA ASN A 7 0.53 3.25 -7.16
C ASN A 7 0.67 1.78 -6.74
N CYS A 8 1.63 1.48 -5.86
CA CYS A 8 1.76 0.13 -5.30
C CYS A 8 0.55 -0.27 -4.46
N VAL A 9 -0.01 0.67 -3.69
CA VAL A 9 -1.23 0.43 -2.91
C VAL A 9 -2.42 0.17 -3.83
N VAL A 10 -2.53 0.92 -4.93
CA VAL A 10 -3.58 0.69 -5.93
C VAL A 10 -3.45 -0.71 -6.53
N ALA A 11 -2.23 -1.14 -6.87
CA ALA A 11 -1.98 -2.47 -7.39
C ALA A 11 -2.34 -3.56 -6.38
N LEU A 12 -1.99 -3.35 -5.11
CA LEU A 12 -2.36 -4.27 -4.02
C LEU A 12 -3.87 -4.41 -3.91
N ARG A 13 -4.59 -3.28 -3.89
CA ARG A 13 -6.05 -3.27 -3.81
C ARG A 13 -6.68 -3.98 -5.00
N GLN A 14 -6.15 -3.77 -6.21
CA GLN A 14 -6.64 -4.43 -7.41
C GLN A 14 -6.43 -5.95 -7.35
N SER A 15 -5.34 -6.40 -6.73
CA SER A 15 -5.10 -7.82 -6.53
C SER A 15 -6.11 -8.45 -5.56
N ILE A 16 -6.56 -7.69 -4.58
CA ILE A 16 -7.54 -8.15 -3.59
C ILE A 16 -8.97 -8.07 -4.15
N ALA A 17 -9.31 -6.94 -4.78
CA ALA A 17 -10.70 -6.62 -5.15
C ALA A 17 -10.73 -5.75 -6.41
N ALA A 18 -10.29 -6.31 -7.54
CA ALA A 18 -10.04 -5.58 -8.79
C ALA A 18 -11.26 -4.81 -9.33
N GLU A 19 -12.44 -5.39 -9.26
CA GLU A 19 -13.66 -4.82 -9.86
C GLU A 19 -14.60 -4.22 -8.84
N ILE A 20 -14.20 -4.18 -7.56
CA ILE A 20 -15.05 -3.69 -6.49
C ILE A 20 -14.75 -2.22 -6.23
N LYS A 21 -15.79 -1.41 -6.24
CA LYS A 21 -15.70 0.00 -5.89
C LYS A 21 -15.90 0.15 -4.39
N VAL A 22 -14.84 0.46 -3.67
CA VAL A 22 -14.86 0.62 -2.22
C VAL A 22 -15.27 2.04 -1.85
N LYS A 23 -16.19 2.18 -0.89
CA LYS A 23 -16.63 3.48 -0.40
C LYS A 23 -15.59 4.12 0.52
N GLU A 24 -15.57 5.44 0.57
CA GLU A 24 -14.62 6.23 1.36
C GLU A 24 -15.29 6.74 2.65
N VAL A 25 -15.71 5.83 3.53
CA VAL A 25 -16.49 6.19 4.72
C VAL A 25 -15.69 6.14 6.03
N ILE A 26 -14.54 5.46 6.04
CA ILE A 26 -13.68 5.32 7.22
C ILE A 26 -12.31 5.88 6.89
N GLU A 27 -11.77 6.74 7.76
CA GLU A 27 -10.41 7.24 7.62
C GLU A 27 -9.50 6.52 8.62
N LYS A 28 -8.33 6.08 8.15
CA LYS A 28 -7.29 5.49 8.99
C LYS A 28 -5.99 6.26 8.80
N LYS A 29 -5.23 6.40 9.89
CA LYS A 29 -3.89 6.97 9.85
C LYS A 29 -2.86 5.84 9.92
N ILE A 30 -1.87 5.90 9.03
CA ILE A 30 -0.80 4.90 8.97
C ILE A 30 0.52 5.59 9.26
N GLU A 31 1.33 4.99 10.16
CA GLU A 31 2.68 5.43 10.45
C GLU A 31 3.58 4.20 10.44
N VAL A 32 4.58 4.21 9.57
CA VAL A 32 5.54 3.11 9.46
C VAL A 32 6.95 3.66 9.35
N SER A 33 7.94 2.82 9.68
CA SER A 33 9.35 3.13 9.53
C SER A 33 10.07 1.93 8.94
N GLY A 34 11.18 2.19 8.28
CA GLY A 34 11.98 1.15 7.65
C GLY A 34 13.46 1.46 7.73
N LYS A 35 14.29 0.51 7.35
CA LYS A 35 15.75 0.66 7.34
C LYS A 35 16.25 1.22 5.99
N ASP A 36 15.47 1.09 4.93
CA ASP A 36 15.73 1.64 3.61
C ASP A 36 14.39 1.84 2.88
N LEU A 37 14.43 2.34 1.65
CA LEU A 37 13.20 2.62 0.90
C LEU A 37 12.40 1.38 0.56
N GLU A 38 13.08 0.28 0.20
CA GLU A 38 12.42 -1.00 -0.09
C GLU A 38 11.73 -1.55 1.15
N ASN A 39 12.39 -1.49 2.29
CA ASN A 39 11.82 -1.93 3.56
C ASN A 39 10.63 -1.05 3.95
N LEU A 40 10.75 0.26 3.74
CA LEU A 40 9.66 1.20 4.04
C LEU A 40 8.42 0.89 3.19
N LEU A 41 8.60 0.61 1.90
CA LEU A 41 7.50 0.20 1.03
C LEU A 41 6.88 -1.12 1.49
N TYR A 42 7.72 -2.09 1.85
CA TYR A 42 7.26 -3.38 2.38
C TYR A 42 6.38 -3.19 3.63
N GLU A 43 6.87 -2.43 4.61
CA GLU A 43 6.14 -2.18 5.85
C GLU A 43 4.82 -1.44 5.58
N PHE A 44 4.83 -0.50 4.65
CA PHE A 44 3.63 0.24 4.27
C PHE A 44 2.56 -0.68 3.67
N LEU A 45 2.94 -1.55 2.74
CA LEU A 45 2.00 -2.47 2.10
C LEU A 45 1.51 -3.55 3.08
N GLU A 46 2.38 -4.05 3.95
CA GLU A 46 2.01 -5.02 4.99
C GLU A 46 0.96 -4.43 5.94
N GLU A 47 1.02 -3.13 6.20
CA GLU A 47 0.04 -2.46 7.05
C GLU A 47 -1.38 -2.57 6.47
N PHE A 48 -1.54 -2.49 5.16
CA PHE A 48 -2.85 -2.66 4.52
C PHE A 48 -3.37 -4.09 4.66
N ILE A 49 -2.49 -5.07 4.59
CA ILE A 49 -2.86 -6.48 4.81
C ILE A 49 -3.27 -6.68 6.26
N TYR A 50 -2.51 -6.10 7.19
CA TYR A 50 -2.84 -6.14 8.62
C TYR A 50 -4.22 -5.51 8.90
N LEU A 51 -4.48 -4.33 8.32
CA LEU A 51 -5.77 -3.64 8.50
C LEU A 51 -6.93 -4.48 7.95
N LEU A 52 -6.72 -5.16 6.83
CA LEU A 52 -7.73 -6.04 6.26
C LEU A 52 -8.01 -7.23 7.17
N ASP A 53 -6.98 -7.90 7.67
CA ASP A 53 -7.12 -9.10 8.49
C ASP A 53 -7.58 -8.81 9.92
N ALA A 54 -6.97 -7.82 10.57
CA ALA A 54 -7.18 -7.57 11.98
C ALA A 54 -8.36 -6.61 12.25
N GLU A 55 -8.57 -5.65 11.38
CA GLU A 55 -9.59 -4.60 11.57
C GLU A 55 -10.68 -4.63 10.51
N SER A 56 -10.64 -5.59 9.61
CA SER A 56 -11.61 -5.72 8.50
C SER A 56 -11.74 -4.42 7.69
N PHE A 57 -10.60 -3.74 7.45
CA PHE A 57 -10.57 -2.48 6.72
C PHE A 57 -10.02 -2.71 5.32
N LEU A 58 -10.78 -2.29 4.30
CA LEU A 58 -10.39 -2.35 2.89
C LEU A 58 -10.17 -0.93 2.37
N VAL A 59 -8.97 -0.64 1.89
CA VAL A 59 -8.60 0.68 1.41
C VAL A 59 -9.29 1.00 0.08
N ALA A 60 -9.80 2.23 -0.05
CA ALA A 60 -10.34 2.76 -1.30
C ALA A 60 -9.31 3.68 -1.96
N THR A 61 -8.79 4.64 -1.22
CA THR A 61 -7.84 5.63 -1.76
C THR A 61 -6.93 6.16 -0.66
N ILE A 62 -5.84 6.75 -1.07
CA ILE A 62 -4.91 7.46 -0.19
C ILE A 62 -5.24 8.95 -0.27
N LYS A 63 -5.62 9.53 0.87
CA LYS A 63 -5.94 10.95 0.96
C LYS A 63 -4.68 11.81 1.04
N GLU A 64 -3.69 11.36 1.80
CA GLU A 64 -2.42 12.06 2.01
C GLU A 64 -1.31 11.06 2.29
N ILE A 65 -0.12 11.31 1.78
CA ILE A 65 1.06 10.49 2.05
C ILE A 65 2.29 11.40 2.12
N LYS A 66 3.12 11.18 3.15
CA LYS A 66 4.38 11.90 3.36
C LYS A 66 5.49 10.91 3.69
N ILE A 67 6.60 11.03 2.98
CA ILE A 67 7.78 10.18 3.20
C ILE A 67 8.95 11.05 3.61
N ASP A 68 9.56 10.74 4.74
CA ASP A 68 10.80 11.37 5.21
C ASP A 68 11.96 10.43 4.92
N LYS A 69 12.74 10.74 3.88
CA LYS A 69 13.87 9.90 3.46
C LYS A 69 15.03 9.90 4.44
N LYS A 70 15.18 10.95 5.24
CA LYS A 70 16.27 11.03 6.21
C LYS A 70 16.04 10.09 7.37
N GLN A 71 14.82 10.03 7.85
CA GLN A 71 14.44 9.18 8.98
C GLN A 71 13.87 7.84 8.56
N MET A 72 13.65 7.63 7.26
CA MET A 72 12.99 6.45 6.72
C MET A 72 11.65 6.19 7.40
N THR A 73 10.81 7.22 7.45
CA THR A 73 9.47 7.14 8.00
C THR A 73 8.44 7.54 6.96
N LEU A 74 7.24 6.99 7.11
CA LEU A 74 6.11 7.31 6.26
C LEU A 74 4.89 7.53 7.11
N THR A 75 4.14 8.60 6.83
CA THR A 75 2.81 8.83 7.40
C THR A 75 1.82 8.98 6.27
N ALA A 76 0.63 8.41 6.44
CA ALA A 76 -0.42 8.47 5.43
C ALA A 76 -1.78 8.51 6.08
N ARG A 77 -2.73 9.13 5.39
CA ARG A 77 -4.15 9.06 5.72
C ARG A 77 -4.85 8.37 4.56
N VAL A 78 -5.61 7.35 4.87
CA VAL A 78 -6.27 6.54 3.86
C VAL A 78 -7.76 6.47 4.14
N LEU A 79 -8.55 6.35 3.08
CA LEU A 79 -10.00 6.22 3.17
C LEU A 79 -10.42 4.86 2.64
N GLY A 80 -11.42 4.28 3.27
CA GLY A 80 -11.93 2.98 2.88
C GLY A 80 -13.22 2.63 3.59
N ASP A 81 -13.52 1.34 3.67
CA ASP A 81 -14.74 0.84 4.27
C ASP A 81 -14.48 -0.50 4.93
N LYS A 82 -15.47 -1.04 5.63
CA LYS A 82 -15.38 -2.37 6.23
C LYS A 82 -15.31 -3.44 5.13
N ALA A 83 -14.31 -4.31 5.21
CA ALA A 83 -14.10 -5.37 4.23
C ALA A 83 -15.29 -6.33 4.15
N GLU A 84 -16.00 -6.55 5.25
CA GLU A 84 -17.16 -7.44 5.30
C GLU A 84 -18.34 -6.96 4.45
N ASN A 85 -18.34 -5.70 4.00
CA ASN A 85 -19.34 -5.18 3.07
C ASN A 85 -19.08 -5.58 1.62
N TYR A 86 -18.00 -6.30 1.35
CA TYR A 86 -17.54 -6.62 0.00
C TYR A 86 -17.13 -8.08 -0.10
N GLU A 87 -17.24 -8.65 -1.31
CA GLU A 87 -16.73 -9.97 -1.60
C GLU A 87 -15.52 -9.87 -2.51
N PHE A 88 -14.46 -10.59 -2.21
CA PHE A 88 -13.29 -10.65 -3.08
C PHE A 88 -12.78 -12.09 -3.18
N SER A 89 -12.29 -12.41 -4.40
CA SER A 89 -11.96 -13.79 -4.76
C SER A 89 -10.53 -14.19 -4.46
N ASN A 90 -9.61 -13.23 -4.38
CA ASN A 90 -8.18 -13.52 -4.25
C ASN A 90 -7.56 -12.73 -3.11
N PRO A 91 -7.60 -13.25 -1.87
CA PRO A 91 -6.96 -12.56 -0.75
C PRO A 91 -5.43 -12.55 -0.94
N VAL A 92 -4.83 -11.39 -0.74
CA VAL A 92 -3.37 -11.27 -0.68
C VAL A 92 -2.95 -11.62 0.74
N LYS A 93 -2.06 -12.61 0.89
CA LYS A 93 -1.60 -13.09 2.20
C LYS A 93 -0.44 -12.29 2.75
N ALA A 94 0.47 -11.87 1.89
CA ALA A 94 1.66 -11.15 2.30
C ALA A 94 2.30 -10.42 1.12
N VAL A 95 3.13 -9.43 1.45
CA VAL A 95 4.07 -8.81 0.51
C VAL A 95 5.41 -9.51 0.71
N THR A 96 6.10 -9.86 -0.36
CA THR A 96 7.42 -10.49 -0.24
C THR A 96 8.53 -9.51 -0.56
N TYR A 97 9.68 -9.69 0.08
CA TYR A 97 10.89 -8.94 -0.25
C TYR A 97 11.57 -9.45 -1.52
N SER A 98 11.27 -10.67 -1.93
CA SER A 98 11.87 -11.26 -3.11
C SER A 98 11.56 -10.42 -4.34
N GLU A 99 12.59 -10.04 -5.09
CA GLU A 99 12.46 -9.24 -6.30
C GLU A 99 11.84 -7.85 -6.11
N MET A 100 11.70 -7.39 -4.86
CA MET A 100 11.26 -6.02 -4.60
C MET A 100 12.39 -5.04 -4.92
N PHE A 101 12.05 -3.95 -5.62
CA PHE A 101 13.02 -2.88 -5.85
C PHE A 101 12.33 -1.52 -5.98
N ILE A 102 13.12 -0.48 -5.73
CA ILE A 102 12.78 0.91 -5.99
C ILE A 102 13.94 1.51 -6.74
N LYS A 103 13.70 2.08 -7.92
CA LYS A 103 14.75 2.77 -8.68
C LYS A 103 14.21 4.01 -9.33
N PHE A 104 15.12 4.95 -9.65
CA PHE A 104 14.78 6.18 -10.34
C PHE A 104 15.02 6.03 -11.83
N ASP A 105 14.00 6.34 -12.63
CA ASP A 105 14.09 6.33 -14.08
C ASP A 105 14.39 7.75 -14.54
N GLU A 106 15.63 8.01 -14.97
CA GLU A 106 16.08 9.34 -15.39
C GLU A 106 15.38 9.83 -16.65
N GLU A 107 15.05 8.92 -17.57
CA GLU A 107 14.36 9.30 -18.81
C GLU A 107 12.96 9.83 -18.54
N LYS A 108 12.25 9.21 -17.61
CA LYS A 108 10.88 9.57 -17.24
C LYS A 108 10.81 10.51 -16.05
N ASN A 109 11.96 10.79 -15.43
CA ASN A 109 12.08 11.63 -14.24
C ASN A 109 11.12 11.18 -13.12
N LYS A 110 11.09 9.88 -12.82
CA LYS A 110 10.21 9.31 -11.78
C LYS A 110 10.81 8.04 -11.16
N PHE A 111 10.32 7.71 -9.98
CA PHE A 111 10.66 6.46 -9.31
C PHE A 111 9.80 5.31 -9.86
N ILE A 112 10.41 4.14 -9.94
CA ILE A 112 9.74 2.89 -10.32
C ILE A 112 9.87 1.92 -9.15
N CYS A 113 8.74 1.36 -8.72
CA CYS A 113 8.70 0.38 -7.62
C CYS A 113 8.18 -0.95 -8.14
N GLN A 114 8.77 -2.04 -7.66
CA GLN A 114 8.29 -3.39 -7.92
C GLN A 114 8.07 -4.12 -6.61
N VAL A 115 6.94 -4.80 -6.50
CA VAL A 115 6.62 -5.66 -5.36
C VAL A 115 6.09 -7.00 -5.86
N VAL A 116 6.27 -8.04 -5.06
CA VAL A 116 5.73 -9.36 -5.33
C VAL A 116 4.75 -9.68 -4.21
N LEU A 117 3.53 -10.06 -4.58
CA LEU A 117 2.46 -10.36 -3.65
C LEU A 117 2.24 -11.88 -3.57
N ASP A 118 2.08 -12.38 -2.35
CA ASP A 118 1.75 -13.78 -2.09
C ASP A 118 0.22 -13.88 -1.95
N VAL A 119 -0.38 -14.61 -2.87
CA VAL A 119 -1.83 -14.77 -2.93
C VAL A 119 -2.28 -16.20 -2.65
#